data_9f9e718b1341807b80f28aaff1bdc193
#
_entry.id   9f9e718b1341807b80f28aaff1bdc193
#
_cell.length_a   1.000
_cell.length_b   1.000
_cell.length_c   1.000
_cell.angle_alpha   90.00
_cell.angle_beta   90.00
_cell.angle_gamma   90.00
#
_symmetry.space_group_name_H-M   'P 1'
#
loop_
_entity.id
_entity.type
_entity.pdbx_description
1 polymer ?
#
loop_
_entity_poly.entity_id
_entity_poly.type
_entity_poly.pdbx_seq_one_letter_code
_entity_poly.pdbx_strand_id
1 'polypeptide(L)'
;MFFKRSALVFVAVVLMVASATSDILAASWYGSTGLFRIPTADVLHEEALRVGAYGFGMTHTASIGYGVYPDVEIALVGFYRPNQARLTGAVKGRIFTETVDRPAVAVGFVDDSFYGVMSKQIAPRLRAHAGLGSKQGVFAGLSYLVNPVVVTRPGEFTMPRMTLLAEYDHGEFNVGTQFTFTDHLDAYVTWVDFDRLAIGASWQF
;
A
#
# COMPACT_ATOMS: atom_id res chain seq x y z
N MET A 1 14.63 6.70 28.85
CA MET A 1 15.89 6.74 28.10
C MET A 1 15.99 5.62 27.02
N PHE A 2 15.16 4.61 27.05
CA PHE A 2 15.11 3.50 26.07
C PHE A 2 14.46 3.89 24.70
N PHE A 3 13.50 4.81 24.67
CA PHE A 3 12.78 5.21 23.46
C PHE A 3 13.64 5.90 22.38
N LYS A 4 14.67 6.65 22.78
CA LYS A 4 15.55 7.35 21.82
C LYS A 4 16.51 6.42 21.06
N ARG A 5 16.89 5.29 21.64
CA ARG A 5 17.80 4.33 20.98
C ARG A 5 17.08 3.47 19.94
N SER A 6 15.81 3.12 20.17
CA SER A 6 15.02 2.35 19.22
C SER A 6 14.69 3.14 17.94
N ALA A 7 14.46 4.45 18.05
CA ALA A 7 14.21 5.31 16.89
C ALA A 7 15.47 5.47 16.02
N LEU A 8 16.67 5.51 16.63
CA LEU A 8 17.93 5.64 15.88
C LEU A 8 18.29 4.38 15.10
N VAL A 9 18.01 3.19 15.67
CA VAL A 9 18.23 1.90 15.00
C VAL A 9 17.24 1.75 13.84
N PHE A 10 16.00 2.20 13.99
CA PHE A 10 15.00 2.17 12.92
C PHE A 10 15.39 3.07 11.73
N VAL A 11 15.92 4.26 12.01
CA VAL A 11 16.41 5.20 10.97
C VAL A 11 17.68 4.66 10.29
N ALA A 12 18.58 3.97 11.01
CA ALA A 12 19.81 3.44 10.44
C ALA A 12 19.58 2.24 9.51
N VAL A 13 18.57 1.40 9.77
CA VAL A 13 18.18 0.28 8.89
C VAL A 13 17.56 0.80 7.57
N VAL A 14 16.87 1.94 7.61
CA VAL A 14 16.26 2.59 6.42
C VAL A 14 17.32 3.14 5.45
N LEU A 15 18.54 3.44 5.91
CA LEU A 15 19.58 4.11 5.11
C LEU A 15 20.53 3.17 4.36
N MET A 16 20.40 1.84 4.46
CA MET A 16 21.46 0.93 3.99
C MET A 16 21.24 0.16 2.68
N VAL A 17 20.12 0.30 1.97
CA VAL A 17 19.96 -0.42 0.69
C VAL A 17 19.42 0.49 -0.41
N ALA A 18 20.29 0.92 -1.30
CA ALA A 18 19.92 1.59 -2.54
C ALA A 18 20.45 0.77 -3.72
N SER A 19 19.57 0.18 -4.51
CA SER A 19 19.58 0.10 -5.97
C SER A 19 18.80 -1.10 -6.52
N ALA A 20 17.50 -0.92 -6.78
CA ALA A 20 16.78 -1.67 -7.80
C ALA A 20 15.66 -0.76 -8.33
N THR A 21 15.60 -0.56 -9.64
CA THR A 21 14.47 0.12 -10.28
C THR A 21 13.28 -0.83 -10.29
N SER A 22 12.40 -0.69 -9.33
CA SER A 22 11.15 -1.45 -9.23
C SER A 22 9.98 -0.50 -9.41
N ASP A 23 8.92 -0.96 -10.09
CA ASP A 23 7.65 -0.23 -10.06
C ASP A 23 7.17 -0.15 -8.62
N ILE A 24 6.89 1.07 -8.14
CA ILE A 24 6.46 1.27 -6.76
C ILE A 24 5.01 0.87 -6.65
N LEU A 25 4.78 -0.17 -5.88
CA LEU A 25 3.45 -0.67 -5.56
C LEU A 25 3.03 -0.12 -4.19
N ALA A 26 1.87 0.51 -4.13
CA ALA A 26 1.33 1.09 -2.91
C ALA A 26 1.19 0.05 -1.79
N ALA A 27 1.57 0.41 -0.56
CA ALA A 27 1.26 -0.40 0.61
C ALA A 27 -0.12 -0.06 1.16
N SER A 28 -0.97 -1.06 1.39
CA SER A 28 -2.21 -0.85 2.11
C SER A 28 -1.97 -0.72 3.63
N TRP A 29 -3.00 -0.26 4.34
CA TRP A 29 -3.06 -0.25 5.80
C TRP A 29 -2.71 -1.61 6.45
N TYR A 30 -2.98 -2.70 5.75
CA TYR A 30 -2.71 -4.06 6.17
C TYR A 30 -1.34 -4.60 5.70
N GLY A 31 -0.47 -3.72 5.17
CA GLY A 31 0.91 -4.02 4.80
C GLY A 31 1.09 -4.75 3.47
N SER A 32 0.07 -5.37 2.92
CA SER A 32 0.10 -5.95 1.56
C SER A 32 -0.04 -4.87 0.50
N THR A 33 0.30 -5.16 -0.75
CA THR A 33 0.09 -4.25 -1.88
C THR A 33 -1.40 -3.96 -2.06
N GLY A 34 -1.78 -2.69 -2.11
CA GLY A 34 -3.18 -2.25 -2.19
C GLY A 34 -3.32 -0.75 -2.35
N LEU A 35 -4.57 -0.26 -2.29
CA LEU A 35 -4.86 1.16 -2.14
C LEU A 35 -4.62 1.57 -0.68
N PHE A 36 -5.52 2.33 -0.07
CA PHE A 36 -5.34 2.66 1.35
C PHE A 36 -5.72 1.49 2.27
N ARG A 37 -6.94 0.93 2.14
CA ARG A 37 -7.43 -0.20 2.96
C ARG A 37 -7.64 -1.48 2.17
N ILE A 38 -8.11 -1.38 0.94
CA ILE A 38 -8.40 -2.55 0.12
C ILE A 38 -7.15 -3.10 -0.56
N PRO A 39 -7.00 -4.43 -0.66
CA PRO A 39 -5.95 -5.04 -1.46
C PRO A 39 -6.19 -4.81 -2.96
N THR A 40 -5.11 -4.81 -3.74
CA THR A 40 -5.15 -4.92 -5.20
C THR A 40 -4.61 -6.27 -5.64
N ALA A 41 -4.78 -6.61 -6.92
CA ALA A 41 -4.20 -7.84 -7.48
C ALA A 41 -2.69 -7.73 -7.78
N ASP A 42 -2.08 -6.58 -7.47
CA ASP A 42 -0.64 -6.40 -7.58
C ASP A 42 0.07 -7.05 -6.38
N VAL A 43 1.30 -7.48 -6.59
CA VAL A 43 2.17 -8.05 -5.57
C VAL A 43 3.54 -7.39 -5.65
N LEU A 44 4.27 -7.36 -4.55
CA LEU A 44 5.66 -6.93 -4.54
C LEU A 44 6.49 -7.79 -5.50
N HIS A 45 7.46 -7.16 -6.15
CA HIS A 45 8.43 -7.91 -6.93
C HIS A 45 9.23 -8.87 -6.03
N GLU A 46 9.71 -9.96 -6.63
CA GLU A 46 10.60 -10.89 -5.95
C GLU A 46 11.80 -10.14 -5.35
N GLU A 47 12.16 -10.52 -4.13
CA GLU A 47 13.23 -9.91 -3.32
C GLU A 47 12.99 -8.45 -2.92
N ALA A 48 11.92 -7.79 -3.36
CA ALA A 48 11.61 -6.44 -2.90
C ALA A 48 11.17 -6.45 -1.43
N LEU A 49 11.76 -5.56 -0.65
CA LEU A 49 11.41 -5.31 0.74
C LEU A 49 10.71 -3.95 0.84
N ARG A 50 9.59 -3.89 1.53
CA ARG A 50 8.87 -2.65 1.78
C ARG A 50 8.59 -2.47 3.27
N VAL A 51 8.81 -1.26 3.78
CA VAL A 51 8.40 -0.85 5.12
C VAL A 51 7.39 0.28 5.00
N GLY A 52 6.41 0.32 5.89
CA GLY A 52 5.36 1.33 5.87
C GLY A 52 4.93 1.73 7.28
N ALA A 53 4.45 2.96 7.41
CA ALA A 53 3.83 3.46 8.63
C ALA A 53 2.64 4.35 8.29
N TYR A 54 1.54 4.19 9.05
CA TYR A 54 0.31 4.94 8.85
C TYR A 54 -0.28 5.37 10.18
N GLY A 55 -0.92 6.52 10.18
CA GLY A 55 -1.66 7.07 11.31
C GLY A 55 -3.10 7.40 10.93
N PHE A 56 -4.05 6.98 11.75
CA PHE A 56 -5.47 7.19 11.57
C PHE A 56 -6.16 7.34 12.92
N GLY A 57 -6.54 8.54 13.27
CA GLY A 57 -7.03 8.84 14.60
C GLY A 57 -6.02 8.43 15.68
N MET A 58 -6.43 7.58 16.62
CA MET A 58 -5.55 7.04 17.66
C MET A 58 -4.91 5.70 17.27
N THR A 59 -5.12 5.21 16.06
CA THR A 59 -4.52 3.98 15.59
C THR A 59 -3.32 4.28 14.72
N HIS A 60 -2.20 3.65 15.00
CA HIS A 60 -1.01 3.70 14.18
C HIS A 60 -0.66 2.30 13.72
N THR A 61 -0.12 2.17 12.51
CA THR A 61 0.40 0.90 12.01
C THR A 61 1.84 1.07 11.58
N ALA A 62 2.59 -0.01 11.73
CA ALA A 62 3.89 -0.18 11.10
C ALA A 62 3.88 -1.55 10.41
N SER A 63 4.39 -1.60 9.20
CA SER A 63 4.38 -2.83 8.39
C SER A 63 5.72 -3.09 7.74
N ILE A 64 5.98 -4.36 7.49
CA ILE A 64 7.05 -4.85 6.66
C ILE A 64 6.47 -5.87 5.68
N GLY A 65 6.73 -5.70 4.39
CA GLY A 65 6.31 -6.60 3.30
C GLY A 65 7.51 -7.10 2.53
N TYR A 66 7.43 -8.31 2.02
CA TYR A 66 8.50 -8.94 1.24
C TYR A 66 7.92 -9.76 0.08
N GLY A 67 8.47 -9.56 -1.13
CA GLY A 67 8.20 -10.38 -2.31
C GLY A 67 8.99 -11.67 -2.25
N VAL A 68 8.31 -12.79 -1.96
CA VAL A 68 8.96 -14.11 -1.78
C VAL A 68 9.23 -14.78 -3.11
N TYR A 69 8.30 -14.61 -4.05
CA TYR A 69 8.37 -15.11 -5.42
C TYR A 69 7.75 -14.09 -6.37
N PRO A 70 7.91 -14.23 -7.70
CA PRO A 70 7.39 -13.26 -8.68
C PRO A 70 5.92 -12.89 -8.51
N ASP A 71 5.11 -13.81 -7.98
CA ASP A 71 3.67 -13.61 -7.80
C ASP A 71 3.20 -13.81 -6.35
N VAL A 72 4.11 -13.81 -5.37
CA VAL A 72 3.77 -14.04 -3.96
C VAL A 72 4.44 -13.02 -3.05
N GLU A 73 3.64 -12.35 -2.25
CA GLU A 73 4.12 -11.47 -1.18
C GLU A 73 3.62 -11.90 0.19
N ILE A 74 4.42 -11.61 1.20
CA ILE A 74 4.06 -11.74 2.61
C ILE A 74 4.22 -10.40 3.31
N ALA A 75 3.47 -10.17 4.38
CA ALA A 75 3.64 -8.97 5.21
C ALA A 75 3.38 -9.26 6.69
N LEU A 76 4.00 -8.44 7.53
CA LEU A 76 3.70 -8.34 8.97
C LEU A 76 3.29 -6.91 9.27
N VAL A 77 2.25 -6.76 10.08
CA VAL A 77 1.69 -5.46 10.45
C VAL A 77 1.45 -5.39 11.95
N GLY A 78 2.05 -4.40 12.58
CA GLY A 78 1.76 -4.04 13.96
C GLY A 78 0.71 -2.93 14.00
N PHE A 79 -0.38 -3.16 14.73
CA PHE A 79 -1.40 -2.17 15.06
C PHE A 79 -1.19 -1.68 16.47
N TYR A 80 -1.13 -0.37 16.64
CA TYR A 80 -0.89 0.29 17.92
C TYR A 80 -2.04 1.23 18.24
N ARG A 81 -2.69 1.02 19.37
CA ARG A 81 -3.72 1.89 19.97
C ARG A 81 -3.37 2.14 21.43
N PRO A 82 -3.93 3.18 22.08
CA PRO A 82 -3.78 3.32 23.52
C PRO A 82 -4.17 2.02 24.23
N ASN A 83 -3.24 1.46 25.02
CA ASN A 83 -3.39 0.23 25.78
C ASN A 83 -3.59 -1.07 24.97
N GLN A 84 -3.41 -1.06 23.66
CA GLN A 84 -3.51 -2.25 22.81
C GLN A 84 -2.44 -2.25 21.73
N ALA A 85 -1.73 -3.35 21.61
CA ALA A 85 -0.85 -3.64 20.48
C ALA A 85 -1.25 -5.01 19.92
N ARG A 86 -1.30 -5.11 18.59
CA ARG A 86 -1.64 -6.35 17.90
C ARG A 86 -0.69 -6.52 16.72
N LEU A 87 -0.18 -7.71 16.54
CA LEU A 87 0.59 -8.11 15.37
C LEU A 87 -0.26 -9.02 14.50
N THR A 88 -0.24 -8.81 13.19
CA THR A 88 -0.94 -9.66 12.23
C THR A 88 -0.05 -9.95 11.02
N GLY A 89 -0.28 -11.07 10.37
CA GLY A 89 0.37 -11.47 9.14
C GLY A 89 -0.56 -11.38 7.95
N ALA A 90 0.01 -11.17 6.77
CA ALA A 90 -0.67 -11.25 5.50
C ALA A 90 0.14 -12.09 4.52
N VAL A 91 -0.55 -12.80 3.64
CA VAL A 91 0.02 -13.47 2.47
C VAL A 91 -0.91 -13.22 1.29
N LYS A 92 -0.32 -12.91 0.12
CA LYS A 92 -1.08 -12.72 -1.12
C LYS A 92 -0.34 -13.38 -2.28
N GLY A 93 -1.10 -14.07 -3.13
CA GLY A 93 -0.61 -14.66 -4.35
C GLY A 93 -1.42 -14.17 -5.55
N ARG A 94 -0.75 -13.71 -6.60
CA ARG A 94 -1.36 -13.36 -7.88
C ARG A 94 -1.49 -14.61 -8.72
N ILE A 95 -2.72 -14.95 -9.11
CA ILE A 95 -3.05 -16.14 -9.91
C ILE A 95 -2.99 -15.83 -11.40
N PHE A 96 -3.44 -14.64 -11.79
CA PHE A 96 -3.42 -14.17 -13.17
C PHE A 96 -2.85 -12.77 -13.26
N THR A 97 -1.92 -12.59 -14.16
CA THR A 97 -1.40 -11.27 -14.56
C THR A 97 -2.40 -10.58 -15.49
N GLU A 98 -2.50 -9.26 -15.39
CA GLU A 98 -3.34 -8.47 -16.28
C GLU A 98 -2.85 -8.57 -17.73
N THR A 99 -3.81 -8.72 -18.63
CA THR A 99 -3.60 -8.62 -20.11
C THR A 99 -4.65 -7.69 -20.69
N VAL A 100 -4.59 -7.43 -21.98
CA VAL A 100 -5.62 -6.60 -22.66
C VAL A 100 -7.03 -7.15 -22.40
N ASP A 101 -7.21 -8.48 -22.45
CA ASP A 101 -8.52 -9.12 -22.41
C ASP A 101 -8.96 -9.56 -21.02
N ARG A 102 -8.04 -9.72 -20.08
CA ARG A 102 -8.37 -10.23 -18.74
C ARG A 102 -7.79 -9.36 -17.61
N PRO A 103 -8.48 -9.27 -16.46
CA PRO A 103 -7.94 -8.61 -15.28
C PRO A 103 -6.79 -9.42 -14.66
N ALA A 104 -5.96 -8.75 -13.87
CA ALA A 104 -5.16 -9.43 -12.87
C ALA A 104 -6.08 -9.97 -11.77
N VAL A 105 -5.75 -11.14 -11.22
CA VAL A 105 -6.50 -11.77 -10.12
C VAL A 105 -5.52 -12.22 -9.06
N ALA A 106 -5.81 -11.88 -7.82
CA ALA A 106 -5.05 -12.35 -6.67
C ALA A 106 -5.97 -12.88 -5.58
N VAL A 107 -5.45 -13.78 -4.78
CA VAL A 107 -6.06 -14.26 -3.54
C VAL A 107 -5.13 -13.99 -2.38
N GLY A 108 -5.67 -13.78 -1.21
CA GLY A 108 -4.85 -13.53 -0.04
C GLY A 108 -5.54 -13.86 1.25
N PHE A 109 -4.74 -13.82 2.29
CA PHE A 109 -5.14 -13.99 3.66
C PHE A 109 -4.52 -12.86 4.47
N VAL A 110 -5.31 -12.19 5.27
CA VAL A 110 -4.85 -11.16 6.20
C VAL A 110 -5.56 -11.35 7.52
N ASP A 111 -4.79 -11.43 8.59
CA ASP A 111 -5.30 -11.70 9.92
C ASP A 111 -6.04 -13.06 9.97
N ASP A 112 -7.34 -13.06 10.00
CA ASP A 112 -8.20 -14.23 9.99
C ASP A 112 -9.27 -14.16 8.87
N SER A 113 -8.97 -13.42 7.81
CA SER A 113 -9.86 -13.20 6.66
C SER A 113 -9.19 -13.59 5.34
N PHE A 114 -9.88 -14.41 4.57
CA PHE A 114 -9.52 -14.68 3.17
C PHE A 114 -10.18 -13.65 2.26
N TYR A 115 -9.52 -13.32 1.17
CA TYR A 115 -10.08 -12.46 0.13
C TYR A 115 -9.64 -12.88 -1.26
N GLY A 116 -10.44 -12.51 -2.25
CA GLY A 116 -10.10 -12.52 -3.66
C GLY A 116 -10.28 -11.14 -4.23
N VAL A 117 -9.39 -10.71 -5.11
CA VAL A 117 -9.41 -9.39 -5.73
C VAL A 117 -9.05 -9.45 -7.20
N MET A 118 -9.71 -8.62 -7.99
CA MET A 118 -9.41 -8.37 -9.40
C MET A 118 -9.00 -6.91 -9.58
N SER A 119 -8.03 -6.69 -10.48
CA SER A 119 -7.57 -5.35 -10.85
C SER A 119 -7.45 -5.23 -12.36
N LYS A 120 -7.98 -4.13 -12.94
CA LYS A 120 -8.00 -3.90 -14.38
C LYS A 120 -7.81 -2.46 -14.73
N GLN A 121 -6.95 -2.20 -15.69
CA GLN A 121 -6.88 -0.92 -16.39
C GLN A 121 -8.15 -0.77 -17.27
N ILE A 122 -9.03 0.15 -16.89
CA ILE A 122 -10.32 0.35 -17.59
C ILE A 122 -10.31 1.55 -18.56
N ALA A 123 -9.37 2.48 -18.36
CA ALA A 123 -9.12 3.61 -19.25
C ALA A 123 -7.65 4.07 -19.09
N PRO A 124 -7.14 4.92 -19.98
CA PRO A 124 -5.80 5.50 -19.79
C PRO A 124 -5.68 6.15 -18.41
N ARG A 125 -4.70 5.70 -17.63
CA ARG A 125 -4.42 6.17 -16.25
C ARG A 125 -5.48 5.84 -15.20
N LEU A 126 -6.57 5.14 -15.53
CA LEU A 126 -7.62 4.74 -14.61
C LEU A 126 -7.64 3.23 -14.43
N ARG A 127 -7.45 2.77 -13.23
CA ARG A 127 -7.48 1.35 -12.87
C ARG A 127 -8.57 1.09 -11.85
N ALA A 128 -9.35 0.04 -12.06
CA ALA A 128 -10.40 -0.41 -11.16
C ALA A 128 -9.98 -1.68 -10.42
N HIS A 129 -10.45 -1.79 -9.19
CA HIS A 129 -10.20 -2.90 -8.29
C HIS A 129 -11.53 -3.34 -7.69
N ALA A 130 -11.79 -4.63 -7.62
CA ALA A 130 -12.99 -5.17 -6.97
C ALA A 130 -12.70 -6.53 -6.36
N GLY A 131 -13.30 -6.81 -5.22
CA GLY A 131 -13.06 -8.07 -4.54
C GLY A 131 -14.10 -8.42 -3.49
N LEU A 132 -13.89 -9.58 -2.90
CA LEU A 132 -14.70 -10.15 -1.83
C LEU A 132 -13.78 -10.68 -0.74
N GLY A 133 -14.07 -10.35 0.50
CA GLY A 133 -13.40 -10.89 1.68
C GLY A 133 -14.38 -11.62 2.60
N SER A 134 -13.92 -12.67 3.27
CA SER A 134 -14.76 -13.49 4.16
C SER A 134 -15.33 -12.69 5.33
N LYS A 135 -14.61 -11.68 5.84
CA LYS A 135 -15.05 -10.76 6.88
C LYS A 135 -15.30 -9.35 6.36
N GLN A 136 -14.60 -8.96 5.30
CA GLN A 136 -14.65 -7.64 4.71
C GLN A 136 -15.92 -7.43 3.85
N GLY A 137 -16.49 -8.53 3.33
CA GLY A 137 -17.60 -8.45 2.37
C GLY A 137 -17.09 -7.95 1.00
N VAL A 138 -17.97 -7.27 0.28
CA VAL A 138 -17.63 -6.65 -1.01
C VAL A 138 -16.79 -5.40 -0.79
N PHE A 139 -15.72 -5.27 -1.54
CA PHE A 139 -14.94 -4.04 -1.61
C PHE A 139 -14.63 -3.68 -3.06
N ALA A 140 -14.45 -2.39 -3.31
CA ALA A 140 -14.12 -1.88 -4.63
C ALA A 140 -13.26 -0.61 -4.52
N GLY A 141 -12.51 -0.29 -5.56
CA GLY A 141 -11.71 0.93 -5.60
C GLY A 141 -11.30 1.34 -7.00
N LEU A 142 -10.89 2.58 -7.09
CA LEU A 142 -10.36 3.20 -8.29
C LEU A 142 -9.04 3.89 -7.96
N SER A 143 -8.08 3.81 -8.87
CA SER A 143 -6.86 4.60 -8.83
C SER A 143 -6.70 5.35 -10.15
N TYR A 144 -6.50 6.68 -10.08
CA TYR A 144 -6.31 7.54 -11.24
C TYR A 144 -4.99 8.28 -11.17
N LEU A 145 -4.11 8.00 -12.12
CA LEU A 145 -2.80 8.63 -12.24
C LEU A 145 -2.94 10.03 -12.85
N VAL A 146 -2.75 11.07 -12.03
CA VAL A 146 -2.89 12.48 -12.46
C VAL A 146 -1.73 12.88 -13.38
N ASN A 147 -0.50 12.70 -12.89
CA ASN A 147 0.73 13.00 -13.64
C ASN A 147 1.65 11.78 -13.66
N PRO A 148 1.99 11.26 -14.85
CA PRO A 148 2.78 10.03 -14.97
C PRO A 148 4.30 10.23 -14.74
N VAL A 149 4.74 11.47 -14.61
CA VAL A 149 6.17 11.81 -14.58
C VAL A 149 6.49 12.62 -13.33
N VAL A 150 7.55 12.25 -12.64
CA VAL A 150 8.19 13.09 -11.64
C VAL A 150 8.97 14.17 -12.36
N VAL A 151 8.61 15.43 -12.14
CA VAL A 151 9.29 16.57 -12.79
C VAL A 151 10.29 17.15 -11.81
N THR A 152 11.57 16.92 -12.09
CA THR A 152 12.68 17.52 -11.33
C THR A 152 13.35 18.60 -12.19
N ARG A 153 13.38 19.83 -11.69
CA ARG A 153 14.14 20.93 -12.29
C ARG A 153 15.24 21.37 -11.33
N PRO A 154 16.45 21.64 -11.83
CA PRO A 154 17.54 22.12 -10.98
C PRO A 154 17.11 23.38 -10.20
N GLY A 155 17.17 23.33 -8.86
CA GLY A 155 16.83 24.46 -7.99
C GLY A 155 15.33 24.68 -7.74
N GLU A 156 14.44 23.85 -8.28
CA GLU A 156 12.99 23.90 -8.06
C GLU A 156 12.51 22.69 -7.23
N PHE A 157 11.31 22.81 -6.70
CA PHE A 157 10.63 21.71 -5.99
C PHE A 157 10.32 20.57 -6.97
N THR A 158 10.74 19.36 -6.63
CA THR A 158 10.41 18.17 -7.40
C THR A 158 8.93 17.84 -7.25
N MET A 159 8.16 17.91 -8.35
CA MET A 159 6.75 17.54 -8.34
C MET A 159 6.62 16.01 -8.29
N PRO A 160 6.06 15.42 -7.22
CA PRO A 160 5.87 13.98 -7.13
C PRO A 160 4.84 13.47 -8.15
N ARG A 161 4.92 12.21 -8.51
CA ARG A 161 3.82 11.53 -9.21
C ARG A 161 2.62 11.43 -8.27
N MET A 162 1.44 11.80 -8.74
CA MET A 162 0.22 11.82 -7.95
C MET A 162 -0.78 10.81 -8.49
N THR A 163 -1.33 10.00 -7.61
CA THR A 163 -2.42 9.06 -7.89
C THR A 163 -3.59 9.36 -6.95
N LEU A 164 -4.74 9.69 -7.51
CA LEU A 164 -5.98 9.81 -6.75
C LEU A 164 -6.55 8.42 -6.48
N LEU A 165 -7.03 8.21 -5.28
CA LEU A 165 -7.58 6.95 -4.79
C LEU A 165 -9.01 7.17 -4.32
N ALA A 166 -9.89 6.25 -4.69
CA ALA A 166 -11.24 6.16 -4.14
C ALA A 166 -11.52 4.69 -3.85
N GLU A 167 -12.04 4.38 -2.67
CA GLU A 167 -12.33 3.01 -2.29
C GLU A 167 -13.60 2.91 -1.43
N TYR A 168 -14.26 1.78 -1.55
CA TYR A 168 -15.37 1.36 -0.71
C TYR A 168 -14.96 0.10 0.03
N ASP A 169 -15.01 0.13 1.36
CA ASP A 169 -14.61 -0.95 2.24
C ASP A 169 -15.43 -0.95 3.53
N HIS A 170 -15.97 -2.09 3.92
CA HIS A 170 -16.80 -2.23 5.14
C HIS A 170 -17.96 -1.23 5.29
N GLY A 171 -18.56 -0.77 4.18
CA GLY A 171 -19.62 0.24 4.21
C GLY A 171 -19.11 1.68 4.26
N GLU A 172 -17.81 1.91 4.33
CA GLU A 172 -17.18 3.22 4.37
C GLU A 172 -16.63 3.60 2.99
N PHE A 173 -16.73 4.88 2.64
CA PHE A 173 -16.10 5.45 1.45
C PHE A 173 -14.85 6.22 1.85
N ASN A 174 -13.74 5.89 1.21
CA ASN A 174 -12.46 6.56 1.45
C ASN A 174 -11.99 7.21 0.14
N VAL A 175 -11.45 8.41 0.25
CA VAL A 175 -10.81 9.11 -0.87
C VAL A 175 -9.46 9.63 -0.45
N GLY A 176 -8.48 9.56 -1.32
CA GLY A 176 -7.13 9.97 -0.97
C GLY A 176 -6.25 10.23 -2.16
N THR A 177 -5.02 10.58 -1.85
CA THR A 177 -3.95 10.78 -2.80
C THR A 177 -2.69 10.09 -2.33
N GLN A 178 -2.08 9.35 -3.23
CA GLN A 178 -0.73 8.84 -3.10
C GLN A 178 0.23 9.78 -3.83
N PHE A 179 1.32 10.14 -3.18
CA PHE A 179 2.42 10.93 -3.71
C PHE A 179 3.66 10.06 -3.80
N THR A 180 4.15 9.77 -5.00
CA THR A 180 5.40 9.06 -5.24
C THR A 180 6.50 10.07 -5.50
N PHE A 181 7.41 10.24 -4.56
CA PHE A 181 8.50 11.22 -4.63
C PHE A 181 9.73 10.68 -5.34
N THR A 182 10.02 9.41 -5.15
CA THR A 182 11.15 8.70 -5.79
C THR A 182 10.70 7.29 -6.14
N ASP A 183 11.56 6.51 -6.77
CA ASP A 183 11.32 5.10 -7.03
C ASP A 183 11.26 4.23 -5.75
N HIS A 184 11.38 4.83 -4.59
CA HIS A 184 11.40 4.15 -3.30
C HIS A 184 10.41 4.71 -2.28
N LEU A 185 9.98 5.98 -2.42
CA LEU A 185 9.23 6.68 -1.39
C LEU A 185 7.84 7.08 -1.86
N ASP A 186 6.84 6.55 -1.17
CA ASP A 186 5.45 6.98 -1.26
C ASP A 186 4.99 7.66 0.03
N ALA A 187 4.12 8.65 -0.10
CA ALA A 187 3.33 9.21 1.00
C ALA A 187 1.84 9.18 0.64
N TYR A 188 1.00 9.12 1.65
CA TYR A 188 -0.45 8.97 1.51
C TYR A 188 -1.17 9.98 2.37
N VAL A 189 -2.21 10.56 1.81
CA VAL A 189 -3.19 11.37 2.53
C VAL A 189 -4.57 10.87 2.12
N THR A 190 -5.36 10.38 3.06
CA THR A 190 -6.65 9.76 2.78
C THR A 190 -7.69 10.23 3.78
N TRP A 191 -8.86 10.63 3.29
CA TRP A 191 -10.06 10.85 4.09
C TRP A 191 -10.84 9.54 4.17
N VAL A 192 -11.00 9.07 5.39
CA VAL A 192 -11.72 7.84 5.70
C VAL A 192 -13.12 8.23 6.13
N ASP A 193 -14.13 7.70 5.42
CA ASP A 193 -15.56 7.96 5.61
C ASP A 193 -15.91 9.48 5.64
N PHE A 194 -15.13 10.29 4.93
CA PHE A 194 -15.22 11.76 4.91
C PHE A 194 -15.16 12.44 6.28
N ASP A 195 -14.78 11.72 7.33
CA ASP A 195 -14.76 12.21 8.72
C ASP A 195 -13.34 12.32 9.28
N ARG A 196 -12.47 11.37 8.96
CA ARG A 196 -11.16 11.25 9.60
C ARG A 196 -10.04 11.23 8.58
N LEU A 197 -9.00 12.02 8.84
CA LEU A 197 -7.79 12.05 8.04
C LEU A 197 -6.84 10.92 8.47
N ALA A 198 -6.37 10.18 7.48
CA ALA A 198 -5.28 9.24 7.60
C ALA A 198 -4.07 9.74 6.81
N ILE A 199 -2.89 9.57 7.36
CA ILE A 199 -1.62 9.85 6.70
C ILE A 199 -0.70 8.64 6.81
N GLY A 200 0.17 8.47 5.84
CA GLY A 200 1.13 7.39 5.86
C GLY A 200 2.28 7.60 4.89
N ALA A 201 3.28 6.77 5.05
CA ALA A 201 4.39 6.69 4.12
C ALA A 201 4.89 5.25 4.02
N SER A 202 5.46 4.90 2.87
CA SER A 202 6.15 3.63 2.68
C SER A 202 7.45 3.83 1.92
N TRP A 203 8.41 2.98 2.23
CA TRP A 203 9.69 2.91 1.56
C TRP A 203 9.92 1.50 1.04
N GLN A 204 10.30 1.38 -0.24
CA GLN A 204 10.62 0.11 -0.90
C GLN A 204 12.12 0.05 -1.24
N PHE A 205 12.72 -1.10 -1.02
CA PHE A 205 14.12 -1.41 -1.28
C PHE A 205 14.24 -2.39 -2.44
#